data_716a4c2c2fec1fa636fa88051b3401b2
#
_entry.id   716a4c2c2fec1fa636fa88051b3401b2
#
_cell.length_a   1.000
_cell.length_b   1.000
_cell.length_c   1.000
_cell.angle_alpha   90.00
_cell.angle_beta   90.00
_cell.angle_gamma   90.00
#
_symmetry.space_group_name_H-M   'P 1'
#
loop_
_entity.id
_entity.type
_entity.pdbx_description
1 polymer ?
#
loop_
_entity_poly.entity_id
_entity_poly.type
_entity_poly.pdbx_seq_one_letter_code
_entity_poly.pdbx_strand_id
1 'polypeptide(L)'
;MKYPVYIPSLNGNERKYVDECIDTTWISSRGHFVTDFEKAFAKYIGVNYATGVCNGTVAIHLALVALGIKEGDEVIVPTFTYVASANPIKMVGATPIFVDSLMDSWQIDPEDVKRKITDKTKAIIAVHLYGHPCDMEAIMAIANEHNLIVVEDCAEAIGSEIHGKKIGSFGHVACFSFFGNKTITCGEGGMVMTNDEKLYDLLCHYKAQGVSKTREYWHDVLGYNYRMTNIQAAIGLAQLEKVEEKVAKKIQLGEWYQKYLAETPLIFHTPLPGVVHTYWMCSVLARTAEERVALRDYMKENGIETRPTFPTIHEMPMYDVKAEFPIGKSLSLRGINLPSYPGLTEENIAEICDVIKDYYKINK
;
A
#
# COMPACT_ATOMS: atom_id res chain seq x y z
N MET A 1 -3.69 10.05 -24.29
CA MET A 1 -3.72 8.60 -23.96
C MET A 1 -5.16 8.13 -24.03
N LYS A 2 -5.41 7.06 -24.76
CA LYS A 2 -6.73 6.39 -24.81
C LYS A 2 -6.97 5.62 -23.50
N TYR A 3 -5.93 4.95 -23.00
CA TYR A 3 -5.96 4.19 -21.78
C TYR A 3 -4.91 4.73 -20.78
N PRO A 4 -5.30 5.61 -19.82
CA PRO A 4 -4.40 6.01 -18.74
C PRO A 4 -4.17 4.84 -17.78
N VAL A 5 -3.06 4.90 -17.00
CA VAL A 5 -2.73 3.81 -16.06
C VAL A 5 -3.76 3.69 -14.94
N TYR A 6 -4.32 4.82 -14.50
CA TYR A 6 -5.33 4.84 -13.44
C TYR A 6 -6.28 6.04 -13.56
N ILE A 7 -7.56 5.80 -13.24
CA ILE A 7 -8.61 6.82 -13.05
C ILE A 7 -9.41 6.42 -11.81
N PRO A 8 -9.55 7.30 -10.80
CA PRO A 8 -10.39 7.00 -9.64
C PRO A 8 -11.87 6.93 -10.04
N SER A 9 -12.61 6.01 -9.44
CA SER A 9 -14.06 5.87 -9.62
C SER A 9 -14.79 6.55 -8.45
N LEU A 10 -15.53 7.62 -8.74
CA LEU A 10 -16.32 8.39 -7.78
C LEU A 10 -17.81 8.25 -8.15
N ASN A 11 -18.35 7.04 -7.98
CA ASN A 11 -19.70 6.65 -8.42
C ASN A 11 -20.66 6.30 -7.26
N GLY A 12 -20.30 6.70 -6.04
CA GLY A 12 -21.07 6.48 -4.82
C GLY A 12 -21.64 7.79 -4.24
N ASN A 13 -21.65 7.87 -2.93
CA ASN A 13 -22.18 9.00 -2.17
C ASN A 13 -21.16 10.15 -1.95
N GLU A 14 -20.00 10.13 -2.62
CA GLU A 14 -18.91 11.09 -2.37
C GLU A 14 -19.38 12.53 -2.43
N ARG A 15 -20.11 12.89 -3.50
CA ARG A 15 -20.63 14.24 -3.68
C ARG A 15 -21.63 14.61 -2.58
N LYS A 16 -22.56 13.72 -2.27
CA LYS A 16 -23.58 13.94 -1.23
C LYS A 16 -22.94 14.23 0.12
N TYR A 17 -21.93 13.48 0.51
CA TYR A 17 -21.27 13.62 1.81
C TYR A 17 -20.36 14.85 1.86
N VAL A 18 -19.72 15.21 0.75
CA VAL A 18 -18.93 16.45 0.65
C VAL A 18 -19.85 17.67 0.70
N ASP A 19 -20.99 17.67 -0.01
CA ASP A 19 -21.96 18.75 0.03
C ASP A 19 -22.47 18.96 1.48
N GLU A 20 -22.74 17.88 2.22
CA GLU A 20 -23.10 17.95 3.65
C GLU A 20 -22.00 18.60 4.50
N CYS A 21 -20.71 18.29 4.26
CA CYS A 21 -19.61 18.96 4.95
C CYS A 21 -19.60 20.47 4.70
N ILE A 22 -19.90 20.88 3.46
CA ILE A 22 -19.94 22.30 3.06
C ILE A 22 -21.15 23.00 3.67
N ASP A 23 -22.33 22.41 3.56
CA ASP A 23 -23.60 22.97 4.05
C ASP A 23 -23.56 23.16 5.57
N THR A 24 -22.98 22.22 6.31
CA THR A 24 -22.83 22.25 7.75
C THR A 24 -21.59 23.01 8.23
N THR A 25 -20.69 23.40 7.31
CA THR A 25 -19.38 24.03 7.56
C THR A 25 -18.37 23.15 8.34
N TRP A 26 -18.67 21.87 8.58
CA TRP A 26 -17.75 20.93 9.23
C TRP A 26 -16.77 20.34 8.21
N ILE A 27 -15.74 21.12 7.88
CA ILE A 27 -14.75 20.77 6.84
C ILE A 27 -13.38 20.35 7.39
N SER A 28 -13.09 20.66 8.67
CA SER A 28 -11.78 20.43 9.29
C SER A 28 -11.64 19.00 9.84
N SER A 29 -10.70 18.79 10.74
CA SER A 29 -10.49 17.48 11.39
C SER A 29 -11.53 17.13 12.49
N ARG A 30 -12.60 17.89 12.58
CA ARG A 30 -13.75 17.62 13.44
C ARG A 30 -15.00 17.48 12.57
N GLY A 31 -15.79 16.45 12.84
CA GLY A 31 -17.01 16.13 12.14
C GLY A 31 -17.29 14.63 12.22
N HIS A 32 -18.54 14.25 12.02
CA HIS A 32 -18.96 12.86 12.23
C HIS A 32 -18.37 11.89 11.20
N PHE A 33 -18.12 12.34 9.96
CA PHE A 33 -17.56 11.48 8.92
C PHE A 33 -16.21 10.90 9.30
N VAL A 34 -15.36 11.62 10.07
CA VAL A 34 -14.08 11.07 10.56
C VAL A 34 -14.34 9.85 11.42
N THR A 35 -15.22 9.96 12.42
CA THR A 35 -15.53 8.88 13.35
C THR A 35 -16.26 7.72 12.66
N ASP A 36 -17.17 8.03 11.74
CA ASP A 36 -17.95 7.03 11.01
C ASP A 36 -17.06 6.23 10.06
N PHE A 37 -16.13 6.90 9.35
CA PHE A 37 -15.16 6.23 8.49
C PHE A 37 -14.18 5.37 9.29
N GLU A 38 -13.62 5.88 10.39
CA GLU A 38 -12.74 5.10 11.30
C GLU A 38 -13.43 3.82 11.77
N LYS A 39 -14.66 3.91 12.29
CA LYS A 39 -15.44 2.75 12.76
C LYS A 39 -15.78 1.77 11.64
N ALA A 40 -16.24 2.28 10.50
CA ALA A 40 -16.63 1.46 9.37
C ALA A 40 -15.41 0.71 8.79
N PHE A 41 -14.26 1.36 8.70
CA PHE A 41 -13.04 0.76 8.18
C PHE A 41 -12.44 -0.26 9.17
N ALA A 42 -12.48 0.02 10.49
CA ALA A 42 -12.11 -0.95 11.52
C ALA A 42 -12.95 -2.24 11.42
N LYS A 43 -14.27 -2.07 11.26
CA LYS A 43 -15.19 -3.20 11.06
C LYS A 43 -14.89 -3.96 9.75
N TYR A 44 -14.56 -3.26 8.67
CA TYR A 44 -14.25 -3.87 7.37
C TYR A 44 -13.01 -4.76 7.42
N ILE A 45 -11.96 -4.30 8.10
CA ILE A 45 -10.72 -5.06 8.27
C ILE A 45 -10.82 -6.13 9.35
N GLY A 46 -11.71 -5.94 10.33
CA GLY A 46 -11.90 -6.88 11.46
C GLY A 46 -10.93 -6.61 12.61
N VAL A 47 -10.64 -5.34 12.91
CA VAL A 47 -9.82 -4.91 14.04
C VAL A 47 -10.60 -3.98 14.96
N ASN A 48 -10.12 -3.79 16.20
CA ASN A 48 -10.85 -3.04 17.22
C ASN A 48 -10.77 -1.52 17.03
N TYR A 49 -9.61 -1.01 16.62
CA TYR A 49 -9.33 0.41 16.62
C TYR A 49 -8.74 0.88 15.29
N ALA A 50 -9.24 2.01 14.81
CA ALA A 50 -8.73 2.71 13.62
C ALA A 50 -8.67 4.20 13.88
N THR A 51 -7.67 4.88 13.35
CA THR A 51 -7.54 6.33 13.45
C THR A 51 -7.07 6.93 12.13
N GLY A 52 -7.87 7.87 11.59
CA GLY A 52 -7.63 8.54 10.32
C GLY A 52 -6.49 9.56 10.40
N VAL A 53 -5.64 9.56 9.38
CA VAL A 53 -4.53 10.49 9.20
C VAL A 53 -4.52 11.10 7.79
N CYS A 54 -3.74 12.17 7.58
CA CYS A 54 -3.80 12.94 6.34
C CYS A 54 -3.17 12.25 5.11
N ASN A 55 -2.35 11.20 5.26
CA ASN A 55 -1.86 10.34 4.17
C ASN A 55 -1.17 9.06 4.70
N GLY A 56 -0.83 8.13 3.78
CA GLY A 56 -0.21 6.85 4.13
C GLY A 56 1.21 6.97 4.71
N THR A 57 2.02 7.92 4.24
CA THR A 57 3.38 8.11 4.75
C THR A 57 3.39 8.48 6.23
N VAL A 58 2.50 9.41 6.63
CA VAL A 58 2.39 9.79 8.05
C VAL A 58 1.70 8.71 8.88
N ALA A 59 0.92 7.81 8.27
CA ALA A 59 0.39 6.63 8.96
C ALA A 59 1.53 5.74 9.48
N ILE A 60 2.49 5.41 8.63
CA ILE A 60 3.67 4.61 9.01
C ILE A 60 4.54 5.38 10.01
N HIS A 61 4.79 6.67 9.77
CA HIS A 61 5.57 7.49 10.70
C HIS A 61 4.94 7.53 12.09
N LEU A 62 3.64 7.79 12.17
CA LEU A 62 2.88 7.84 13.43
C LEU A 62 2.91 6.47 14.15
N ALA A 63 2.78 5.37 13.41
CA ALA A 63 2.90 4.02 13.95
C ALA A 63 4.28 3.80 14.61
N LEU A 64 5.37 4.14 13.91
CA LEU A 64 6.72 3.99 14.45
C LEU A 64 6.96 4.85 15.68
N VAL A 65 6.49 6.11 15.67
CA VAL A 65 6.55 7.00 16.86
C VAL A 65 5.81 6.40 18.04
N ALA A 66 4.57 5.95 17.84
CA ALA A 66 3.74 5.40 18.92
C ALA A 66 4.29 4.07 19.47
N LEU A 67 4.97 3.30 18.62
CA LEU A 67 5.70 2.07 19.01
C LEU A 67 7.03 2.35 19.72
N GLY A 68 7.44 3.62 19.82
CA GLY A 68 8.68 4.01 20.51
C GLY A 68 9.96 3.74 19.72
N ILE A 69 9.86 3.50 18.40
CA ILE A 69 11.03 3.34 17.50
C ILE A 69 11.78 4.67 17.42
N LYS A 70 13.11 4.61 17.55
CA LYS A 70 13.95 5.80 17.71
C LYS A 70 15.36 5.59 17.17
N GLU A 71 16.19 6.61 17.32
CA GLU A 71 17.62 6.55 17.00
C GLU A 71 18.31 5.36 17.70
N GLY A 72 19.11 4.62 16.93
CA GLY A 72 19.80 3.41 17.36
C GLY A 72 19.04 2.11 17.10
N ASP A 73 17.73 2.19 16.85
CA ASP A 73 16.92 1.03 16.47
C ASP A 73 17.09 0.71 14.98
N GLU A 74 16.88 -0.55 14.62
CA GLU A 74 16.83 -1.04 13.25
C GLU A 74 15.42 -1.53 12.91
N VAL A 75 14.95 -1.20 11.70
CA VAL A 75 13.65 -1.64 11.17
C VAL A 75 13.87 -2.31 9.83
N ILE A 76 13.48 -3.58 9.72
CA ILE A 76 13.57 -4.35 8.48
C ILE A 76 12.44 -3.92 7.54
N VAL A 77 12.78 -3.69 6.26
CA VAL A 77 11.84 -3.26 5.21
C VAL A 77 12.29 -3.80 3.85
N PRO A 78 11.38 -4.21 2.93
CA PRO A 78 11.80 -4.65 1.60
C PRO A 78 12.45 -3.50 0.83
N THR A 79 13.47 -3.83 0.03
CA THR A 79 14.10 -2.84 -0.87
C THR A 79 13.22 -2.53 -2.08
N PHE A 80 12.44 -3.51 -2.55
CA PHE A 80 11.51 -3.36 -3.66
C PHE A 80 10.13 -2.96 -3.11
N THR A 81 9.91 -1.66 -2.96
CA THR A 81 8.64 -1.04 -2.54
C THR A 81 8.64 0.44 -2.86
N TYR A 82 7.52 1.11 -2.60
CA TYR A 82 7.47 2.57 -2.65
C TYR A 82 8.21 3.19 -1.46
N VAL A 83 8.91 4.29 -1.72
CA VAL A 83 9.79 4.95 -0.73
C VAL A 83 9.10 5.35 0.58
N ALA A 84 7.77 5.51 0.56
CA ALA A 84 6.98 5.84 1.74
C ALA A 84 6.99 4.75 2.83
N SER A 85 7.35 3.51 2.49
CA SER A 85 7.54 2.44 3.49
C SER A 85 8.85 2.61 4.28
N ALA A 86 9.89 3.20 3.69
CA ALA A 86 11.22 3.32 4.30
C ALA A 86 11.54 4.73 4.87
N ASN A 87 11.06 5.81 4.22
CA ASN A 87 11.31 7.18 4.70
C ASN A 87 10.93 7.39 6.17
N PRO A 88 9.77 6.90 6.66
CA PRO A 88 9.38 7.06 8.06
C PRO A 88 10.38 6.46 9.06
N ILE A 89 11.11 5.40 8.69
CA ILE A 89 12.15 4.81 9.53
C ILE A 89 13.25 5.84 9.80
N LYS A 90 13.72 6.53 8.75
CA LYS A 90 14.71 7.61 8.91
C LYS A 90 14.15 8.83 9.61
N MET A 91 12.86 9.14 9.43
CA MET A 91 12.22 10.28 10.08
C MET A 91 12.16 10.13 11.60
N VAL A 92 12.10 8.91 12.14
CA VAL A 92 12.19 8.64 13.58
C VAL A 92 13.65 8.45 14.07
N GLY A 93 14.64 8.62 13.19
CA GLY A 93 16.07 8.45 13.50
C GLY A 93 16.56 7.00 13.47
N ALA A 94 15.70 6.03 13.17
CA ALA A 94 16.06 4.62 13.07
C ALA A 94 16.77 4.28 11.76
N THR A 95 17.39 3.12 11.70
CA THR A 95 18.12 2.62 10.53
C THR A 95 17.25 1.61 9.76
N PRO A 96 16.92 1.86 8.48
CA PRO A 96 16.27 0.84 7.64
C PRO A 96 17.26 -0.26 7.28
N ILE A 97 16.88 -1.50 7.54
CA ILE A 97 17.61 -2.70 7.11
C ILE A 97 16.85 -3.28 5.94
N PHE A 98 17.40 -3.14 4.74
CA PHE A 98 16.77 -3.61 3.53
C PHE A 98 16.92 -5.13 3.36
N VAL A 99 15.84 -5.75 2.88
CA VAL A 99 15.79 -7.17 2.52
C VAL A 99 15.31 -7.35 1.08
N ASP A 100 15.63 -8.49 0.48
CA ASP A 100 15.23 -8.83 -0.87
C ASP A 100 13.78 -9.33 -0.93
N SER A 101 13.32 -9.65 -2.12
CA SER A 101 11.98 -10.13 -2.41
C SER A 101 11.99 -11.56 -2.94
N LEU A 102 10.84 -12.23 -2.91
CA LEU A 102 10.61 -13.49 -3.59
C LEU A 102 10.29 -13.24 -5.07
N MET A 103 10.84 -14.06 -5.98
CA MET A 103 10.62 -13.90 -7.42
C MET A 103 9.18 -14.21 -7.83
N ASP A 104 8.52 -15.15 -7.17
CA ASP A 104 7.18 -15.61 -7.54
C ASP A 104 6.10 -14.64 -7.08
N SER A 105 6.08 -14.29 -5.79
CA SER A 105 5.08 -13.40 -5.20
C SER A 105 5.44 -11.92 -5.29
N TRP A 106 6.72 -11.58 -5.47
CA TRP A 106 7.34 -10.23 -5.41
C TRP A 106 7.29 -9.60 -4.02
N GLN A 107 6.85 -10.37 -3.02
CA GLN A 107 6.76 -9.90 -1.65
C GLN A 107 8.11 -10.07 -0.93
N ILE A 108 8.22 -9.49 0.25
CA ILE A 108 9.37 -9.60 1.14
C ILE A 108 9.77 -11.07 1.34
N ASP A 109 11.09 -11.39 1.27
CA ASP A 109 11.63 -12.73 1.53
C ASP A 109 11.79 -12.97 3.04
N PRO A 110 10.98 -13.87 3.67
CA PRO A 110 11.08 -14.17 5.09
C PRO A 110 12.47 -14.73 5.49
N GLU A 111 13.13 -15.48 4.62
CA GLU A 111 14.47 -16.02 4.90
C GLU A 111 15.53 -14.91 4.90
N ASP A 112 15.40 -13.90 4.05
CA ASP A 112 16.29 -12.73 4.10
C ASP A 112 16.01 -11.87 5.33
N VAL A 113 14.74 -11.74 5.74
CA VAL A 113 14.37 -11.11 7.02
C VAL A 113 15.11 -11.78 8.17
N LYS A 114 15.02 -13.11 8.28
CA LYS A 114 15.65 -13.88 9.37
C LYS A 114 17.17 -13.70 9.39
N ARG A 115 17.82 -13.70 8.22
CA ARG A 115 19.29 -13.51 8.11
C ARG A 115 19.78 -12.14 8.57
N LYS A 116 18.94 -11.11 8.51
CA LYS A 116 19.33 -9.71 8.78
C LYS A 116 18.89 -9.18 10.14
N ILE A 117 18.30 -10.03 10.98
CA ILE A 117 17.98 -9.67 12.36
C ILE A 117 19.26 -9.49 13.17
N THR A 118 19.32 -8.39 13.92
CA THR A 118 20.39 -8.09 14.89
C THR A 118 19.79 -7.77 16.26
N ASP A 119 20.63 -7.57 17.27
CA ASP A 119 20.20 -7.14 18.61
C ASP A 119 19.53 -5.74 18.61
N LYS A 120 19.74 -4.95 17.56
CA LYS A 120 19.14 -3.61 17.37
C LYS A 120 17.82 -3.66 16.63
N THR A 121 17.48 -4.77 15.99
CA THR A 121 16.24 -4.90 15.26
C THR A 121 15.03 -4.82 16.21
N LYS A 122 14.08 -3.93 15.92
CA LYS A 122 12.88 -3.72 16.73
C LYS A 122 11.60 -4.00 15.98
N ALA A 123 11.59 -3.81 14.67
CA ALA A 123 10.38 -4.01 13.88
C ALA A 123 10.67 -4.53 12.47
N ILE A 124 9.62 -5.11 11.88
CA ILE A 124 9.56 -5.49 10.47
C ILE A 124 8.39 -4.72 9.86
N ILE A 125 8.60 -4.04 8.74
CA ILE A 125 7.53 -3.49 7.90
C ILE A 125 7.26 -4.48 6.78
N ALA A 126 6.13 -5.18 6.87
CA ALA A 126 5.63 -6.07 5.82
C ALA A 126 4.79 -5.24 4.83
N VAL A 127 5.26 -5.09 3.60
CA VAL A 127 4.56 -4.32 2.56
C VAL A 127 3.82 -5.28 1.64
N HIS A 128 2.50 -5.17 1.58
CA HIS A 128 1.64 -5.98 0.70
C HIS A 128 1.58 -5.36 -0.70
N LEU A 129 2.66 -5.59 -1.46
CA LEU A 129 2.95 -4.86 -2.69
C LEU A 129 1.99 -5.25 -3.82
N TYR A 130 1.49 -4.25 -4.57
CA TYR A 130 0.56 -4.37 -5.71
C TYR A 130 -0.76 -5.10 -5.42
N GLY A 131 -1.11 -5.29 -4.15
CA GLY A 131 -2.34 -5.99 -3.74
C GLY A 131 -2.14 -7.48 -3.45
N HIS A 132 -0.90 -7.98 -3.50
CA HIS A 132 -0.56 -9.34 -3.08
C HIS A 132 -0.11 -9.34 -1.61
N PRO A 133 -0.72 -10.15 -0.73
CA PRO A 133 -0.27 -10.31 0.65
C PRO A 133 1.15 -10.86 0.78
N CYS A 134 1.92 -10.38 1.77
CA CYS A 134 3.11 -11.08 2.23
C CYS A 134 2.75 -12.43 2.86
N ASP A 135 3.70 -13.34 2.99
CA ASP A 135 3.55 -14.53 3.83
C ASP A 135 3.54 -14.10 5.31
N MET A 136 2.36 -13.71 5.80
CA MET A 136 2.22 -13.20 7.16
C MET A 136 2.39 -14.30 8.22
N GLU A 137 2.17 -15.56 7.88
CA GLU A 137 2.41 -16.66 8.82
C GLU A 137 3.90 -16.79 9.10
N ALA A 138 4.73 -16.79 8.06
CA ALA A 138 6.20 -16.83 8.19
C ALA A 138 6.73 -15.56 8.88
N ILE A 139 6.27 -14.36 8.48
CA ILE A 139 6.72 -13.09 9.09
C ILE A 139 6.36 -13.01 10.56
N MET A 140 5.13 -13.39 10.94
CA MET A 140 4.70 -13.38 12.34
C MET A 140 5.43 -14.43 13.18
N ALA A 141 5.74 -15.60 12.62
CA ALA A 141 6.53 -16.62 13.30
C ALA A 141 7.95 -16.10 13.63
N ILE A 142 8.63 -15.48 12.65
CA ILE A 142 9.95 -14.86 12.85
C ILE A 142 9.86 -13.73 13.89
N ALA A 143 8.87 -12.87 13.79
CA ALA A 143 8.68 -11.75 14.71
C ALA A 143 8.47 -12.23 16.15
N ASN A 144 7.68 -13.30 16.37
CA ASN A 144 7.45 -13.89 17.68
C ASN A 144 8.71 -14.55 18.24
N GLU A 145 9.50 -15.27 17.41
CA GLU A 145 10.76 -15.90 17.81
C GLU A 145 11.77 -14.86 18.34
N HIS A 146 11.78 -13.67 17.74
CA HIS A 146 12.76 -12.61 18.02
C HIS A 146 12.19 -11.42 18.83
N ASN A 147 10.93 -11.49 19.30
CA ASN A 147 10.24 -10.41 19.99
C ASN A 147 10.22 -9.09 19.20
N LEU A 148 9.97 -9.17 17.89
CA LEU A 148 9.90 -8.03 16.99
C LEU A 148 8.46 -7.54 16.80
N ILE A 149 8.31 -6.27 16.54
CA ILE A 149 7.03 -5.65 16.18
C ILE A 149 6.82 -5.80 14.67
N VAL A 150 5.58 -6.12 14.24
CA VAL A 150 5.22 -6.15 12.82
C VAL A 150 4.28 -5.00 12.52
N VAL A 151 4.69 -4.17 11.56
CA VAL A 151 3.90 -3.12 10.94
C VAL A 151 3.47 -3.61 9.56
N GLU A 152 2.17 -3.71 9.30
CA GLU A 152 1.67 -4.01 7.96
C GLU A 152 1.52 -2.69 7.18
N ASP A 153 2.23 -2.55 6.06
CA ASP A 153 1.96 -1.52 5.07
C ASP A 153 0.96 -2.07 4.04
N CYS A 154 -0.29 -1.71 4.24
CA CYS A 154 -1.44 -2.14 3.45
C CYS A 154 -1.86 -1.09 2.40
N ALA A 155 -1.00 -0.11 2.10
CA ALA A 155 -1.32 1.01 1.20
C ALA A 155 -1.79 0.55 -0.20
N GLU A 156 -1.47 -0.66 -0.61
CA GLU A 156 -1.74 -1.20 -1.95
C GLU A 156 -2.66 -2.42 -1.95
N ALA A 157 -3.12 -2.87 -0.77
CA ALA A 157 -3.74 -4.18 -0.66
C ALA A 157 -5.08 -4.18 0.10
N ILE A 158 -5.86 -3.10 -0.04
CA ILE A 158 -7.22 -3.04 0.53
C ILE A 158 -8.07 -4.19 -0.03
N GLY A 159 -8.65 -4.99 0.87
CA GLY A 159 -9.47 -6.13 0.53
C GLY A 159 -8.72 -7.43 0.27
N SER A 160 -7.38 -7.42 0.26
CA SER A 160 -6.58 -8.65 0.17
C SER A 160 -6.72 -9.50 1.41
N GLU A 161 -6.66 -10.84 1.24
CA GLU A 161 -6.90 -11.80 2.31
C GLU A 161 -5.88 -12.95 2.27
N ILE A 162 -5.66 -13.54 3.44
CA ILE A 162 -4.96 -14.82 3.62
C ILE A 162 -5.90 -15.73 4.40
N HIS A 163 -6.29 -16.88 3.82
CA HIS A 163 -7.22 -17.86 4.43
C HIS A 163 -8.52 -17.22 4.97
N GLY A 164 -9.08 -16.23 4.23
CA GLY A 164 -10.32 -15.52 4.58
C GLY A 164 -10.17 -14.44 5.66
N LYS A 165 -8.95 -14.16 6.11
CA LYS A 165 -8.64 -13.06 7.03
C LYS A 165 -8.02 -11.90 6.28
N LYS A 166 -8.60 -10.69 6.42
CA LYS A 166 -8.11 -9.49 5.71
C LYS A 166 -6.73 -9.07 6.23
N ILE A 167 -5.84 -8.68 5.29
CA ILE A 167 -4.58 -8.04 5.65
C ILE A 167 -4.84 -6.72 6.41
N GLY A 168 -3.88 -6.31 7.23
CA GLY A 168 -4.05 -5.23 8.19
C GLY A 168 -4.59 -5.70 9.54
N SER A 169 -4.80 -7.02 9.71
CA SER A 169 -5.26 -7.62 10.96
C SER A 169 -4.29 -8.67 11.55
N PHE A 170 -3.13 -8.87 10.93
CA PHE A 170 -2.13 -9.86 11.34
C PHE A 170 -1.06 -9.27 12.26
N GLY A 171 -0.52 -8.10 11.91
CA GLY A 171 0.54 -7.42 12.63
C GLY A 171 0.06 -6.70 13.89
N HIS A 172 0.99 -6.04 14.57
CA HIS A 172 0.70 -5.24 15.77
C HIS A 172 0.00 -3.93 15.42
N VAL A 173 0.31 -3.39 14.24
CA VAL A 173 -0.27 -2.16 13.69
C VAL A 173 -0.30 -2.27 12.16
N ALA A 174 -1.33 -1.72 11.55
CA ALA A 174 -1.47 -1.65 10.10
C ALA A 174 -1.67 -0.21 9.62
N CYS A 175 -1.09 0.10 8.46
CA CYS A 175 -1.12 1.43 7.85
C CYS A 175 -1.71 1.34 6.45
N PHE A 176 -2.71 2.17 6.18
CA PHE A 176 -3.40 2.24 4.88
C PHE A 176 -3.21 3.62 4.24
N SER A 177 -3.31 3.67 2.93
CA SER A 177 -3.30 4.89 2.14
C SER A 177 -4.58 5.01 1.32
N PHE A 178 -5.11 6.22 1.26
CA PHE A 178 -6.26 6.59 0.43
C PHE A 178 -5.87 7.67 -0.59
N PHE A 179 -4.63 7.60 -1.10
CA PHE A 179 -4.17 8.46 -2.19
C PHE A 179 -5.00 8.26 -3.46
N GLY A 180 -4.99 9.25 -4.38
CA GLY A 180 -5.84 9.33 -5.56
C GLY A 180 -5.90 8.06 -6.45
N ASN A 181 -4.86 7.24 -6.47
CA ASN A 181 -4.81 6.02 -7.28
C ASN A 181 -4.99 4.71 -6.47
N LYS A 182 -5.34 4.78 -5.19
CA LYS A 182 -5.58 3.57 -4.39
C LYS A 182 -6.95 2.97 -4.69
N THR A 183 -7.18 1.73 -4.29
CA THR A 183 -8.43 0.99 -4.54
C THR A 183 -9.67 1.76 -4.07
N ILE A 184 -9.57 2.39 -2.89
CA ILE A 184 -10.47 3.46 -2.44
C ILE A 184 -9.65 4.71 -2.14
N THR A 185 -10.22 5.89 -2.35
CA THR A 185 -9.51 7.16 -2.23
C THR A 185 -10.27 8.22 -1.46
N CYS A 186 -9.51 9.09 -0.77
CA CYS A 186 -9.98 10.35 -0.20
C CYS A 186 -9.36 11.57 -0.91
N GLY A 187 -8.70 11.37 -2.08
CA GLY A 187 -7.76 12.30 -2.69
C GLY A 187 -6.38 12.19 -2.06
N GLU A 188 -6.25 12.58 -0.82
CA GLU A 188 -5.20 12.24 0.14
C GLU A 188 -5.84 11.68 1.41
N GLY A 189 -5.16 10.79 2.11
CA GLY A 189 -5.66 10.19 3.36
C GLY A 189 -4.90 8.93 3.73
N GLY A 190 -5.04 8.52 4.96
CA GLY A 190 -4.50 7.26 5.48
C GLY A 190 -5.26 6.82 6.74
N MET A 191 -4.97 5.61 7.18
CA MET A 191 -5.53 5.04 8.40
C MET A 191 -4.45 4.26 9.14
N VAL A 192 -4.39 4.38 10.46
CA VAL A 192 -3.59 3.51 11.33
C VAL A 192 -4.53 2.66 12.16
N MET A 193 -4.26 1.37 12.25
CA MET A 193 -5.16 0.40 12.86
C MET A 193 -4.41 -0.53 13.81
N THR A 194 -5.06 -0.92 14.90
CA THR A 194 -4.48 -1.85 15.88
C THR A 194 -5.58 -2.52 16.72
N ASN A 195 -5.25 -3.62 17.36
CA ASN A 195 -6.09 -4.26 18.39
C ASN A 195 -5.68 -3.86 19.83
N ASP A 196 -4.57 -3.13 19.98
CA ASP A 196 -4.07 -2.68 21.29
C ASP A 196 -4.63 -1.28 21.62
N GLU A 197 -5.44 -1.20 22.68
CA GLU A 197 -6.07 0.03 23.13
C GLU A 197 -5.04 1.09 23.57
N LYS A 198 -3.94 0.68 24.21
CA LYS A 198 -2.90 1.60 24.65
C LYS A 198 -2.16 2.20 23.47
N LEU A 199 -1.85 1.39 22.47
CA LEU A 199 -1.26 1.86 21.24
C LEU A 199 -2.20 2.82 20.50
N TYR A 200 -3.50 2.50 20.43
CA TYR A 200 -4.51 3.39 19.86
C TYR A 200 -4.57 4.74 20.56
N ASP A 201 -4.53 4.76 21.89
CA ASP A 201 -4.49 6.00 22.68
C ASP A 201 -3.26 6.86 22.35
N LEU A 202 -2.09 6.23 22.21
CA LEU A 202 -0.85 6.91 21.80
C LEU A 202 -0.95 7.47 20.36
N LEU A 203 -1.46 6.68 19.42
CA LEU A 203 -1.69 7.12 18.04
C LEU A 203 -2.59 8.36 17.99
N CYS A 204 -3.72 8.34 18.71
CA CYS A 204 -4.65 9.45 18.78
C CYS A 204 -4.02 10.69 19.44
N HIS A 205 -3.19 10.49 20.46
CA HIS A 205 -2.51 11.57 21.16
C HIS A 205 -1.44 12.25 20.28
N TYR A 206 -0.54 11.45 19.68
CA TYR A 206 0.53 11.97 18.83
C TYR A 206 0.00 12.64 17.56
N LYS A 207 -1.01 12.08 16.87
CA LYS A 207 -1.56 12.67 15.62
C LYS A 207 -2.23 14.03 15.82
N ALA A 208 -2.62 14.34 17.07
CA ALA A 208 -3.37 15.54 17.44
C ALA A 208 -2.53 16.55 18.24
N GLN A 209 -1.26 16.73 17.89
CA GLN A 209 -0.35 17.70 18.50
C GLN A 209 0.04 17.36 19.95
N GLY A 210 -0.23 16.16 20.47
CA GLY A 210 0.02 15.82 21.87
C GLY A 210 -0.80 16.67 22.87
N VAL A 211 -2.02 17.05 22.49
CA VAL A 211 -2.89 17.88 23.35
C VAL A 211 -3.28 17.11 24.60
N SER A 212 -3.10 17.73 25.76
CA SER A 212 -3.43 17.16 27.06
C SER A 212 -4.93 16.84 27.18
N LYS A 213 -5.24 15.66 27.73
CA LYS A 213 -6.63 15.26 28.03
C LYS A 213 -7.21 16.00 29.27
N THR A 214 -6.36 16.65 30.06
CA THR A 214 -6.74 17.22 31.38
C THR A 214 -6.54 18.71 31.50
N ARG A 215 -5.80 19.35 30.57
CA ARG A 215 -5.47 20.77 30.65
C ARG A 215 -5.61 21.44 29.27
N GLU A 216 -6.40 22.50 29.20
CA GLU A 216 -6.61 23.29 28.00
C GLU A 216 -5.31 23.95 27.50
N TYR A 217 -5.12 24.00 26.17
CA TYR A 217 -3.95 24.57 25.47
C TYR A 217 -2.60 24.08 26.02
N TRP A 218 -2.58 22.88 26.59
CA TRP A 218 -1.37 22.22 27.07
C TRP A 218 -1.05 21.01 26.19
N HIS A 219 0.24 20.76 25.96
CA HIS A 219 0.75 19.66 25.14
C HIS A 219 1.73 18.85 25.98
N ASP A 220 1.46 17.56 26.17
CA ASP A 220 2.24 16.69 27.06
C ASP A 220 3.46 16.07 26.36
N VAL A 221 3.39 15.96 25.00
CA VAL A 221 4.42 15.33 24.18
C VAL A 221 4.64 16.14 22.91
N LEU A 222 5.78 15.90 22.25
CA LEU A 222 6.02 16.37 20.88
C LEU A 222 5.10 15.60 19.92
N GLY A 223 3.97 16.18 19.58
CA GLY A 223 2.97 15.60 18.69
C GLY A 223 2.99 16.25 17.31
N TYR A 224 2.12 15.73 16.42
CA TYR A 224 2.06 16.08 15.00
C TYR A 224 0.66 16.55 14.62
N ASN A 225 0.53 17.34 13.57
CA ASN A 225 -0.75 17.64 12.93
C ASN A 225 -1.00 16.68 11.76
N TYR A 226 -1.35 15.44 12.07
CA TYR A 226 -1.58 14.36 11.09
C TYR A 226 -3.04 13.99 10.92
N ARG A 227 -3.96 14.78 11.48
CA ARG A 227 -5.40 14.49 11.46
C ARG A 227 -5.97 14.52 10.04
N MET A 228 -6.83 13.57 9.74
CA MET A 228 -7.68 13.58 8.55
C MET A 228 -8.75 14.66 8.68
N THR A 229 -9.10 15.32 7.58
CA THR A 229 -10.23 16.27 7.53
C THR A 229 -11.56 15.53 7.37
N ASN A 230 -12.66 16.19 7.77
CA ASN A 230 -14.00 15.64 7.60
C ASN A 230 -14.38 15.45 6.12
N ILE A 231 -13.91 16.34 5.24
CA ILE A 231 -14.10 16.20 3.78
C ILE A 231 -13.39 14.95 3.25
N GLN A 232 -12.14 14.70 3.65
CA GLN A 232 -11.44 13.48 3.28
C GLN A 232 -12.18 12.23 3.77
N ALA A 233 -12.63 12.26 5.03
CA ALA A 233 -13.36 11.15 5.62
C ALA A 233 -14.72 10.91 4.96
N ALA A 234 -15.43 11.98 4.57
CA ALA A 234 -16.68 11.90 3.83
C ALA A 234 -16.51 11.17 2.49
N ILE A 235 -15.48 11.51 1.73
CA ILE A 235 -15.13 10.78 0.51
C ILE A 235 -14.77 9.34 0.83
N GLY A 236 -13.93 9.12 1.85
CA GLY A 236 -13.47 7.78 2.25
C GLY A 236 -14.60 6.86 2.68
N LEU A 237 -15.57 7.36 3.43
CA LEU A 237 -16.76 6.60 3.84
C LEU A 237 -17.61 6.19 2.62
N ALA A 238 -17.86 7.11 1.71
CA ALA A 238 -18.61 6.84 0.47
C ALA A 238 -17.87 5.79 -0.41
N GLN A 239 -16.55 5.88 -0.49
CA GLN A 239 -15.72 4.90 -1.20
C GLN A 239 -15.75 3.53 -0.53
N LEU A 240 -15.75 3.49 0.81
CA LEU A 240 -15.84 2.24 1.58
C LEU A 240 -17.17 1.52 1.38
N GLU A 241 -18.28 2.24 1.23
CA GLU A 241 -19.59 1.65 0.92
C GLU A 241 -19.59 0.82 -0.37
N LYS A 242 -18.63 1.08 -1.27
CA LYS A 242 -18.46 0.40 -2.55
C LYS A 242 -17.20 -0.48 -2.63
N VAL A 243 -16.54 -0.73 -1.50
CA VAL A 243 -15.20 -1.37 -1.50
C VAL A 243 -15.23 -2.77 -2.11
N GLU A 244 -16.23 -3.59 -1.78
CA GLU A 244 -16.31 -4.98 -2.29
C GLU A 244 -16.54 -4.99 -3.82
N GLU A 245 -17.37 -4.08 -4.34
CA GLU A 245 -17.56 -3.90 -5.79
C GLU A 245 -16.25 -3.52 -6.48
N LYS A 246 -15.48 -2.59 -5.89
CA LYS A 246 -14.20 -2.13 -6.42
C LYS A 246 -13.14 -3.22 -6.37
N VAL A 247 -13.05 -3.97 -5.26
CA VAL A 247 -12.13 -5.10 -5.09
C VAL A 247 -12.44 -6.19 -6.10
N ALA A 248 -13.71 -6.60 -6.22
CA ALA A 248 -14.13 -7.61 -7.21
C ALA A 248 -13.76 -7.19 -8.64
N LYS A 249 -13.97 -5.91 -8.96
CA LYS A 249 -13.59 -5.37 -10.28
C LYS A 249 -12.07 -5.42 -10.52
N LYS A 250 -11.26 -5.12 -9.51
CA LYS A 250 -9.80 -5.20 -9.60
C LYS A 250 -9.32 -6.61 -9.83
N ILE A 251 -9.88 -7.60 -9.13
CA ILE A 251 -9.60 -9.02 -9.32
C ILE A 251 -9.96 -9.43 -10.75
N GLN A 252 -11.15 -9.07 -11.23
CA GLN A 252 -11.60 -9.34 -12.58
C GLN A 252 -10.67 -8.77 -13.66
N LEU A 253 -10.14 -7.56 -13.46
CA LEU A 253 -9.14 -6.98 -14.38
C LEU A 253 -7.87 -7.83 -14.43
N GLY A 254 -7.37 -8.30 -13.28
CA GLY A 254 -6.23 -9.21 -13.19
C GLY A 254 -6.46 -10.52 -13.95
N GLU A 255 -7.64 -11.12 -13.76
CA GLU A 255 -8.04 -12.35 -14.45
C GLU A 255 -8.11 -12.16 -15.98
N TRP A 256 -8.68 -11.05 -16.47
CA TRP A 256 -8.71 -10.76 -17.90
C TRP A 256 -7.31 -10.57 -18.48
N TYR A 257 -6.42 -9.84 -17.81
CA TYR A 257 -5.04 -9.72 -18.28
C TYR A 257 -4.33 -11.07 -18.35
N GLN A 258 -4.45 -11.91 -17.32
CA GLN A 258 -3.86 -13.25 -17.33
C GLN A 258 -4.42 -14.11 -18.47
N LYS A 259 -5.75 -14.10 -18.68
CA LYS A 259 -6.41 -14.80 -19.78
C LYS A 259 -5.89 -14.36 -21.15
N TYR A 260 -5.86 -13.05 -21.40
CA TYR A 260 -5.53 -12.53 -22.73
C TYR A 260 -4.03 -12.52 -23.05
N LEU A 261 -3.16 -12.52 -22.04
CA LEU A 261 -1.70 -12.51 -22.20
C LEU A 261 -1.03 -13.86 -21.92
N ALA A 262 -1.79 -14.94 -21.72
CA ALA A 262 -1.28 -16.27 -21.38
C ALA A 262 -0.24 -16.82 -22.37
N GLU A 263 -0.33 -16.46 -23.67
CA GLU A 263 0.59 -16.90 -24.73
C GLU A 263 1.77 -15.94 -24.96
N THR A 264 1.87 -14.87 -24.15
CA THR A 264 2.99 -13.93 -24.25
C THR A 264 4.11 -14.34 -23.27
N PRO A 265 5.36 -13.87 -23.47
CA PRO A 265 6.45 -14.16 -22.55
C PRO A 265 6.41 -13.32 -21.26
N LEU A 266 5.35 -12.55 -21.02
CA LEU A 266 5.18 -11.76 -19.81
C LEU A 266 4.91 -12.67 -18.60
N ILE A 267 5.52 -12.35 -17.48
CA ILE A 267 5.38 -13.09 -16.23
C ILE A 267 4.50 -12.31 -15.26
N PHE A 268 3.48 -12.95 -14.73
CA PHE A 268 2.62 -12.42 -13.67
C PHE A 268 3.09 -12.86 -12.28
N HIS A 269 2.61 -12.19 -11.23
CA HIS A 269 2.72 -12.73 -9.87
C HIS A 269 2.13 -14.12 -9.78
N THR A 270 2.74 -15.00 -9.03
CA THR A 270 2.16 -16.28 -8.63
C THR A 270 1.54 -16.10 -7.25
N PRO A 271 0.22 -16.15 -7.12
CA PRO A 271 -0.43 -16.04 -5.81
C PRO A 271 0.00 -17.18 -4.88
N LEU A 272 0.29 -16.85 -3.62
CA LEU A 272 0.50 -17.84 -2.58
C LEU A 272 -0.82 -18.62 -2.31
N PRO A 273 -0.74 -19.88 -1.85
CA PRO A 273 -1.95 -20.64 -1.52
C PRO A 273 -2.83 -19.94 -0.48
N GLY A 274 -4.14 -19.94 -0.70
CA GLY A 274 -5.11 -19.33 0.23
C GLY A 274 -5.14 -17.79 0.24
N VAL A 275 -4.45 -17.15 -0.71
CA VAL A 275 -4.38 -15.69 -0.82
C VAL A 275 -5.42 -15.15 -1.81
N VAL A 276 -6.08 -14.07 -1.45
CA VAL A 276 -6.85 -13.21 -2.36
C VAL A 276 -5.98 -12.01 -2.75
N HIS A 277 -5.50 -12.01 -3.99
CA HIS A 277 -4.72 -10.93 -4.58
C HIS A 277 -5.67 -9.90 -5.22
N THR A 278 -5.66 -8.65 -4.74
CA THR A 278 -6.62 -7.61 -5.18
C THR A 278 -6.13 -6.74 -6.33
N TYR A 279 -4.94 -6.99 -6.88
CA TYR A 279 -4.42 -6.31 -8.07
C TYR A 279 -4.56 -4.78 -8.03
N TRP A 280 -4.06 -4.12 -6.95
CA TRP A 280 -4.03 -2.64 -6.95
C TRP A 280 -3.48 -2.09 -8.26
N MET A 281 -2.44 -2.73 -8.80
CA MET A 281 -2.00 -2.61 -10.19
C MET A 281 -1.90 -4.00 -10.79
N CYS A 282 -2.34 -4.17 -12.04
CA CYS A 282 -2.04 -5.34 -12.85
C CYS A 282 -0.61 -5.19 -13.36
N SER A 283 0.31 -5.91 -12.74
CA SER A 283 1.74 -5.77 -12.98
C SER A 283 2.29 -7.03 -13.64
N VAL A 284 3.22 -6.86 -14.58
CA VAL A 284 3.87 -7.94 -15.33
C VAL A 284 5.37 -7.69 -15.44
N LEU A 285 6.16 -8.75 -15.63
CA LEU A 285 7.58 -8.66 -15.94
C LEU A 285 7.83 -8.98 -17.42
N ALA A 286 8.58 -8.12 -18.08
CA ALA A 286 9.21 -8.40 -19.36
C ALA A 286 10.40 -9.35 -19.19
N ARG A 287 10.91 -9.95 -20.29
CA ARG A 287 12.08 -10.85 -20.25
C ARG A 287 13.36 -10.14 -19.80
N THR A 288 13.55 -8.90 -20.27
CA THR A 288 14.72 -8.06 -19.96
C THR A 288 14.34 -6.61 -19.65
N ALA A 289 15.28 -5.83 -19.13
CA ALA A 289 15.12 -4.40 -18.90
C ALA A 289 14.90 -3.61 -20.21
N GLU A 290 15.63 -4.00 -21.28
CA GLU A 290 15.55 -3.37 -22.59
C GLU A 290 14.17 -3.63 -23.22
N GLU A 291 13.69 -4.88 -23.13
CA GLU A 291 12.34 -5.24 -23.60
C GLU A 291 11.26 -4.46 -22.83
N ARG A 292 11.41 -4.29 -21.51
CA ARG A 292 10.49 -3.47 -20.73
C ARG A 292 10.38 -2.05 -21.29
N VAL A 293 11.52 -1.42 -21.62
CA VAL A 293 11.55 -0.07 -22.19
C VAL A 293 10.86 -0.05 -23.55
N ALA A 294 11.28 -0.93 -24.46
CA ALA A 294 10.75 -0.98 -25.81
C ALA A 294 9.23 -1.28 -25.85
N LEU A 295 8.76 -2.24 -25.03
CA LEU A 295 7.33 -2.55 -24.93
C LEU A 295 6.52 -1.36 -24.41
N ARG A 296 7.00 -0.66 -23.38
CA ARG A 296 6.32 0.51 -22.86
C ARG A 296 6.26 1.67 -23.85
N ASP A 297 7.32 1.89 -24.63
CA ASP A 297 7.36 2.91 -25.67
C ASP A 297 6.36 2.54 -26.79
N TYR A 298 6.32 1.28 -27.23
CA TYR A 298 5.36 0.79 -28.21
C TYR A 298 3.90 0.95 -27.72
N MET A 299 3.61 0.59 -26.47
CA MET A 299 2.28 0.80 -25.87
C MET A 299 1.90 2.29 -25.82
N LYS A 300 2.86 3.17 -25.48
CA LYS A 300 2.64 4.61 -25.44
C LYS A 300 2.29 5.18 -26.82
N GLU A 301 2.98 4.76 -27.88
CA GLU A 301 2.70 5.12 -29.29
C GLU A 301 1.30 4.69 -29.71
N ASN A 302 0.81 3.59 -29.14
CA ASN A 302 -0.56 3.08 -29.36
C ASN A 302 -1.59 3.62 -28.35
N GLY A 303 -1.27 4.71 -27.64
CA GLY A 303 -2.20 5.42 -26.76
C GLY A 303 -2.45 4.78 -25.40
N ILE A 304 -1.60 3.82 -24.97
CA ILE A 304 -1.69 3.13 -23.69
C ILE A 304 -0.61 3.65 -22.74
N GLU A 305 -1.03 4.23 -21.61
CA GLU A 305 -0.10 4.65 -20.56
C GLU A 305 0.27 3.45 -19.69
N THR A 306 1.56 3.33 -19.37
CA THR A 306 2.10 2.35 -18.41
C THR A 306 3.03 3.03 -17.43
N ARG A 307 3.24 2.42 -16.27
CA ARG A 307 4.27 2.85 -15.32
C ARG A 307 5.29 1.75 -15.11
N PRO A 308 6.57 2.07 -14.85
CA PRO A 308 7.49 1.05 -14.36
C PRO A 308 7.04 0.58 -12.97
N THR A 309 7.44 -0.60 -12.56
CA THR A 309 7.41 -0.98 -11.15
C THR A 309 8.38 -0.10 -10.34
N PHE A 310 8.27 -0.14 -9.02
CA PHE A 310 9.08 0.73 -8.17
C PHE A 310 10.59 0.45 -8.34
N PRO A 311 11.43 1.50 -8.28
CA PRO A 311 12.87 1.30 -8.16
C PRO A 311 13.22 0.73 -6.78
N THR A 312 14.35 0.01 -6.70
CA THR A 312 14.90 -0.44 -5.42
C THR A 312 15.35 0.76 -4.56
N ILE A 313 14.88 0.81 -3.31
CA ILE A 313 15.06 1.97 -2.44
C ILE A 313 16.52 2.12 -2.00
N HIS A 314 17.22 1.02 -1.74
CA HIS A 314 18.60 1.03 -1.23
C HIS A 314 19.58 1.78 -2.15
N GLU A 315 19.29 1.85 -3.46
CA GLU A 315 20.10 2.57 -4.46
C GLU A 315 19.83 4.10 -4.48
N MET A 316 18.77 4.56 -3.79
CA MET A 316 18.41 6.00 -3.80
C MET A 316 19.43 6.83 -3.00
N PRO A 317 19.71 8.07 -3.42
CA PRO A 317 20.78 8.90 -2.84
C PRO A 317 20.68 9.10 -1.32
N MET A 318 19.46 9.10 -0.75
CA MET A 318 19.26 9.29 0.69
C MET A 318 19.53 8.02 1.51
N TYR A 319 19.70 6.87 0.86
CA TYR A 319 20.03 5.60 1.49
C TYR A 319 21.43 5.14 1.10
N ASP A 320 21.72 5.03 -0.19
CA ASP A 320 23.02 4.67 -0.79
C ASP A 320 23.70 3.45 -0.13
N VAL A 321 22.90 2.41 0.13
CA VAL A 321 23.38 1.18 0.77
C VAL A 321 24.04 0.30 -0.27
N LYS A 322 25.33 -0.02 -0.06
CA LYS A 322 26.14 -0.86 -0.95
C LYS A 322 25.92 -2.34 -0.64
N ALA A 323 24.74 -2.84 -0.98
CA ALA A 323 24.38 -4.24 -0.86
C ALA A 323 23.63 -4.69 -2.13
N GLU A 324 23.63 -5.98 -2.40
CA GLU A 324 22.94 -6.54 -3.55
C GLU A 324 21.61 -7.18 -3.14
N PHE A 325 20.57 -6.89 -3.91
CA PHE A 325 19.25 -7.45 -3.79
C PHE A 325 18.79 -7.88 -5.19
N PRO A 326 19.31 -9.03 -5.68
CA PRO A 326 19.17 -9.40 -7.08
C PRO A 326 17.73 -9.58 -7.55
N ILE A 327 16.85 -10.08 -6.68
CA ILE A 327 15.46 -10.28 -7.02
C ILE A 327 14.73 -8.92 -7.10
N GLY A 328 14.83 -8.10 -6.07
CA GLY A 328 14.22 -6.74 -6.07
C GLY A 328 14.72 -5.91 -7.25
N LYS A 329 16.00 -6.00 -7.59
CA LYS A 329 16.58 -5.33 -8.76
C LYS A 329 16.01 -5.85 -10.07
N SER A 330 15.86 -7.17 -10.22
CA SER A 330 15.23 -7.78 -11.40
C SER A 330 13.77 -7.33 -11.57
N LEU A 331 12.98 -7.35 -10.49
CA LEU A 331 11.59 -6.90 -10.46
C LEU A 331 11.47 -5.42 -10.86
N SER A 332 12.34 -4.58 -10.31
CA SER A 332 12.40 -3.15 -10.60
C SER A 332 12.75 -2.86 -12.07
N LEU A 333 13.74 -3.54 -12.63
CA LEU A 333 14.22 -3.29 -13.99
C LEU A 333 13.27 -3.82 -15.07
N ARG A 334 12.53 -4.90 -14.79
CA ARG A 334 11.71 -5.61 -15.77
C ARG A 334 10.21 -5.33 -15.66
N GLY A 335 9.76 -4.76 -14.54
CA GLY A 335 8.35 -4.64 -14.22
C GLY A 335 7.62 -3.51 -14.94
N ILE A 336 6.36 -3.77 -15.30
CA ILE A 336 5.42 -2.85 -15.94
C ILE A 336 4.09 -2.92 -15.22
N ASN A 337 3.55 -1.77 -14.81
CA ASN A 337 2.18 -1.61 -14.35
C ASN A 337 1.30 -1.24 -15.54
N LEU A 338 0.31 -2.08 -15.83
CA LEU A 338 -0.67 -1.91 -16.90
C LEU A 338 -1.88 -1.07 -16.43
N PRO A 339 -2.69 -0.49 -17.34
CA PRO A 339 -3.93 0.19 -16.97
C PRO A 339 -4.82 -0.67 -16.07
N SER A 340 -5.18 -0.16 -14.89
CA SER A 340 -5.81 -0.98 -13.84
C SER A 340 -6.93 -0.25 -13.11
N TYR A 341 -7.67 0.66 -13.77
CA TYR A 341 -8.76 1.39 -13.13
C TYR A 341 -10.12 0.69 -13.31
N PRO A 342 -11.06 0.86 -12.36
CA PRO A 342 -12.33 0.13 -12.34
C PRO A 342 -13.26 0.36 -13.55
N GLY A 343 -13.06 1.45 -14.31
CA GLY A 343 -13.87 1.77 -15.48
C GLY A 343 -13.52 0.97 -16.75
N LEU A 344 -12.46 0.14 -16.74
CA LEU A 344 -12.11 -0.68 -17.90
C LEU A 344 -13.08 -1.85 -18.07
N THR A 345 -13.55 -2.06 -19.33
CA THR A 345 -14.35 -3.24 -19.70
C THR A 345 -13.45 -4.39 -20.16
N GLU A 346 -14.01 -5.59 -20.35
CA GLU A 346 -13.27 -6.73 -20.91
C GLU A 346 -12.75 -6.43 -22.32
N GLU A 347 -13.55 -5.73 -23.14
CA GLU A 347 -13.17 -5.31 -24.49
C GLU A 347 -11.97 -4.33 -24.44
N ASN A 348 -11.95 -3.40 -23.46
CA ASN A 348 -10.81 -2.50 -23.31
C ASN A 348 -9.53 -3.26 -22.95
N ILE A 349 -9.63 -4.26 -22.07
CA ILE A 349 -8.49 -5.11 -21.71
C ILE A 349 -8.04 -5.96 -22.92
N ALA A 350 -8.97 -6.52 -23.68
CA ALA A 350 -8.64 -7.27 -24.90
C ALA A 350 -7.88 -6.38 -25.90
N GLU A 351 -8.34 -5.16 -26.14
CA GLU A 351 -7.67 -4.20 -27.03
C GLU A 351 -6.25 -3.83 -26.53
N ILE A 352 -6.08 -3.59 -25.23
CA ILE A 352 -4.75 -3.35 -24.64
C ILE A 352 -3.84 -4.57 -24.85
N CYS A 353 -4.37 -5.76 -24.60
CA CYS A 353 -3.62 -7.01 -24.76
C CYS A 353 -3.27 -7.31 -26.23
N ASP A 354 -4.12 -6.93 -27.17
CA ASP A 354 -3.83 -7.11 -28.62
C ASP A 354 -2.64 -6.25 -29.04
N VAL A 355 -2.54 -5.00 -28.55
CA VAL A 355 -1.34 -4.16 -28.77
C VAL A 355 -0.08 -4.82 -28.21
N ILE A 356 -0.15 -5.41 -27.01
CA ILE A 356 0.98 -6.14 -26.42
C ILE A 356 1.36 -7.36 -27.26
N LYS A 357 0.39 -8.14 -27.71
CA LYS A 357 0.62 -9.31 -28.57
C LYS A 357 1.23 -8.92 -29.93
N ASP A 358 0.79 -7.81 -30.51
CA ASP A 358 1.31 -7.31 -31.77
C ASP A 358 2.78 -6.90 -31.65
N TYR A 359 3.18 -6.27 -30.53
CA TYR A 359 4.60 -6.04 -30.21
C TYR A 359 5.41 -7.34 -30.28
N TYR A 360 4.92 -8.42 -29.68
CA TYR A 360 5.62 -9.70 -29.68
C TYR A 360 5.57 -10.45 -31.01
N LYS A 361 4.60 -10.20 -31.88
CA LYS A 361 4.58 -10.73 -33.26
C LYS A 361 5.61 -10.07 -34.18
N ILE A 362 5.76 -8.72 -33.99
CA ILE A 362 6.70 -7.93 -34.82
C ILE A 362 8.16 -8.19 -34.40
N ASN A 363 8.41 -8.51 -33.13
CA ASN A 363 9.75 -8.68 -32.55
C ASN A 363 10.09 -10.15 -32.23
N LYS A 364 9.56 -11.09 -33.04
CA LYS A 364 9.88 -12.52 -32.96
C LYS A 364 11.25 -12.85 -33.55
#